data_3dbcb48e3aee167adfdef8f5f5eaf8e8
#
_entry.id   3dbcb48e3aee167adfdef8f5f5eaf8e8
#
_cell.length_a   1.000
_cell.length_b   1.000
_cell.length_c   1.000
_cell.angle_alpha   90.00
_cell.angle_beta   90.00
_cell.angle_gamma   90.00
#
_symmetry.space_group_name_H-M   'P 1'
#
loop_
_entity.id
_entity.type
_entity.pdbx_description
1 polymer ?
#
loop_
_entity_poly.entity_id
_entity_poly.type
_entity_poly.pdbx_seq_one_letter_code
_entity_poly.pdbx_strand_id
1 'polypeptide(L)'
;MKLKTIISAVAAMSVAAGAASICAFAEDQPAGYVYFMAEKTTIGQGFAVEPVKVPYYEGETGLDIVERTAEIKTEDSGYGAFITAFADTNDNDVVLPEAIAEVCTPASGRTAEGWLSAYDYTAESGWTYFVNDEYAQVGIADYTPADGDVIVFSFTVYGYGADLGIDNSSWGGAAAVKEQVKTAELVKLFADNKDLLDSSDDRAYIFTAAGEVLAQYDATQEDIDNAVKSLKEIVENDAASSEAESSADVTSDTADNAASDEKGSPSTGVEGIAVAVAAVILAGAGIAMSKKQ
;
A
#
# COMPACT_ATOMS: atom_id res chain seq x y z
N MET A 1 22.40 -17.54 0.60
CA MET A 1 21.43 -17.66 1.69
C MET A 1 20.06 -17.82 1.04
N LYS A 2 19.25 -18.80 1.44
CA LYS A 2 18.04 -19.20 0.72
C LYS A 2 16.87 -18.35 1.21
N LEU A 3 16.29 -17.56 0.28
CA LEU A 3 15.05 -16.82 0.49
C LEU A 3 13.91 -17.83 0.70
N LYS A 4 13.24 -17.78 1.85
CA LYS A 4 12.07 -18.62 2.13
C LYS A 4 10.83 -17.77 1.81
N THR A 5 10.24 -18.05 0.65
CA THR A 5 8.93 -17.56 0.25
C THR A 5 7.86 -18.18 1.14
N ILE A 6 7.09 -17.38 1.85
CA ILE A 6 5.89 -17.83 2.55
C ILE A 6 4.73 -17.61 1.58
N ILE A 7 4.28 -18.69 0.96
CA ILE A 7 3.07 -18.73 0.14
C ILE A 7 1.90 -19.03 1.07
N SER A 8 1.00 -18.09 1.26
CA SER A 8 -0.29 -18.33 1.89
C SER A 8 -1.21 -19.04 0.90
N ALA A 9 -1.53 -20.31 1.20
CA ALA A 9 -2.38 -21.15 0.40
C ALA A 9 -3.85 -20.76 0.58
N VAL A 10 -4.49 -20.28 -0.48
CA VAL A 10 -5.95 -20.24 -0.60
C VAL A 10 -6.43 -21.65 -0.94
N ALA A 11 -7.12 -22.32 -0.02
CA ALA A 11 -7.67 -23.65 -0.21
C ALA A 11 -8.94 -23.57 -1.09
N ALA A 12 -8.85 -24.07 -2.31
CA ALA A 12 -10.03 -24.36 -3.14
C ALA A 12 -10.72 -25.63 -2.61
N MET A 13 -11.92 -25.50 -2.06
CA MET A 13 -12.78 -26.63 -1.75
C MET A 13 -13.61 -26.99 -2.98
N SER A 14 -13.36 -28.17 -3.51
CA SER A 14 -14.21 -28.83 -4.51
C SER A 14 -15.45 -29.43 -3.84
N VAL A 15 -16.63 -28.97 -4.24
CA VAL A 15 -17.94 -29.51 -3.76
C VAL A 15 -18.38 -30.67 -4.62
N ALA A 16 -18.56 -31.83 -3.98
CA ALA A 16 -19.24 -33.00 -4.55
C ALA A 16 -20.75 -32.80 -4.46
N ALA A 17 -21.45 -33.03 -5.56
CA ALA A 17 -22.89 -32.87 -5.69
C ALA A 17 -23.67 -33.88 -4.84
N GLY A 18 -24.47 -33.38 -3.91
CA GLY A 18 -25.57 -34.10 -3.26
C GLY A 18 -26.77 -33.16 -3.22
N ALA A 19 -27.89 -33.58 -3.82
CA ALA A 19 -29.13 -32.81 -3.84
C ALA A 19 -29.72 -32.71 -2.42
N ALA A 20 -29.51 -31.59 -1.77
CA ALA A 20 -30.22 -31.14 -0.59
C ALA A 20 -30.70 -29.71 -0.86
N SER A 21 -31.94 -29.43 -0.47
CA SER A 21 -32.62 -28.14 -0.59
C SER A 21 -31.67 -26.97 -0.32
N ILE A 22 -31.37 -26.20 -1.35
CA ILE A 22 -30.58 -24.99 -1.25
C ILE A 22 -31.45 -23.95 -0.58
N CYS A 23 -31.35 -23.83 0.75
CA CYS A 23 -31.49 -22.51 1.34
C CYS A 23 -30.35 -21.70 0.74
N ALA A 24 -30.63 -20.90 -0.26
CA ALA A 24 -29.73 -19.89 -0.74
C ALA A 24 -29.45 -18.96 0.44
N PHE A 25 -28.38 -19.18 1.15
CA PHE A 25 -27.74 -18.10 1.88
C PHE A 25 -27.35 -17.12 0.78
N ALA A 26 -28.06 -16.01 0.70
CA ALA A 26 -27.57 -14.87 -0.05
C ALA A 26 -26.17 -14.61 0.54
N GLU A 27 -25.11 -14.87 -0.24
CA GLU A 27 -23.80 -14.34 0.11
C GLU A 27 -24.03 -12.83 0.22
N ASP A 28 -23.80 -12.29 1.41
CA ASP A 28 -23.94 -10.86 1.63
C ASP A 28 -23.01 -10.17 0.63
N GLN A 29 -23.61 -9.48 -0.34
CA GLN A 29 -22.84 -8.72 -1.30
C GLN A 29 -22.19 -7.56 -0.54
N PRO A 30 -20.90 -7.27 -0.75
CA PRO A 30 -20.28 -6.15 -0.09
C PRO A 30 -21.00 -4.85 -0.45
N ALA A 31 -21.16 -3.98 0.54
CA ALA A 31 -21.71 -2.64 0.35
C ALA A 31 -20.77 -1.75 -0.49
N GLY A 32 -19.48 -2.06 -0.47
CA GLY A 32 -18.43 -1.42 -1.23
C GLY A 32 -17.05 -1.94 -0.84
N TYR A 33 -16.03 -1.20 -1.22
CA TYR A 33 -14.64 -1.51 -0.93
C TYR A 33 -13.95 -0.29 -0.31
N VAL A 34 -13.08 -0.54 0.64
CA VAL A 34 -12.13 0.45 1.16
C VAL A 34 -10.70 0.00 0.87
N TYR A 35 -9.78 0.93 0.97
CA TYR A 35 -8.36 0.66 0.85
C TYR A 35 -7.73 0.86 2.23
N PHE A 36 -6.95 -0.11 2.67
CA PHE A 36 -6.36 -0.12 3.99
C PHE A 36 -4.84 -0.25 3.91
N MET A 37 -4.14 0.47 4.76
CA MET A 37 -2.70 0.38 4.94
C MET A 37 -2.36 0.68 6.41
N ALA A 38 -1.34 0.00 6.96
CA ALA A 38 -0.72 0.38 8.22
C ALA A 38 0.79 0.54 8.01
N GLU A 39 1.30 1.75 8.21
CA GLU A 39 2.69 2.10 7.95
C GLU A 39 3.43 2.49 9.24
N LYS A 40 4.75 2.33 9.24
CA LYS A 40 5.67 2.63 10.33
C LYS A 40 6.95 3.29 9.79
N THR A 41 6.76 4.21 8.85
CA THR A 41 7.83 4.94 8.18
C THR A 41 8.61 5.83 9.14
N THR A 42 7.98 6.32 10.21
CA THR A 42 8.61 7.10 11.28
C THR A 42 9.74 6.37 12.02
N ILE A 43 9.75 5.05 11.96
CA ILE A 43 10.83 4.21 12.51
C ILE A 43 11.68 3.54 11.41
N GLY A 44 11.53 3.98 10.16
CA GLY A 44 12.31 3.49 9.01
C GLY A 44 12.01 2.06 8.59
N GLN A 45 10.83 1.53 8.89
CA GLN A 45 10.51 0.12 8.67
C GLN A 45 9.37 -0.14 7.65
N GLY A 46 8.91 0.87 6.92
CA GLY A 46 7.90 0.72 5.87
C GLY A 46 6.52 0.34 6.41
N PHE A 47 6.02 -0.83 6.06
CA PHE A 47 4.65 -1.26 6.38
C PHE A 47 4.58 -2.28 7.53
N ALA A 48 3.52 -2.18 8.36
CA ALA A 48 2.99 -3.27 9.15
C ALA A 48 1.95 -4.05 8.33
N VAL A 49 1.11 -3.33 7.54
CA VAL A 49 0.20 -3.90 6.54
C VAL A 49 0.37 -3.11 5.25
N GLU A 50 0.79 -3.79 4.17
CA GLU A 50 0.86 -3.18 2.84
C GLU A 50 -0.52 -2.75 2.35
N PRO A 51 -0.60 -1.76 1.42
CA PRO A 51 -1.87 -1.35 0.83
C PRO A 51 -2.69 -2.53 0.34
N VAL A 52 -3.96 -2.62 0.75
CA VAL A 52 -4.87 -3.71 0.38
C VAL A 52 -6.28 -3.18 0.18
N LYS A 53 -6.99 -3.73 -0.82
CA LYS A 53 -8.42 -3.47 -1.05
C LYS A 53 -9.26 -4.45 -0.26
N VAL A 54 -10.18 -3.96 0.56
CA VAL A 54 -10.97 -4.74 1.52
C VAL A 54 -12.46 -4.51 1.28
N PRO A 55 -13.28 -5.55 1.09
CA PRO A 55 -14.72 -5.39 1.04
C PRO A 55 -15.25 -5.01 2.42
N TYR A 56 -16.28 -4.16 2.47
CA TYR A 56 -17.05 -3.91 3.68
C TYR A 56 -18.53 -4.16 3.45
N TYR A 57 -19.27 -4.42 4.54
CA TYR A 57 -20.68 -4.79 4.51
C TYR A 57 -21.51 -3.76 5.25
N GLU A 58 -22.84 -3.78 5.00
CA GLU A 58 -23.75 -2.83 5.63
C GLU A 58 -23.73 -2.94 7.17
N GLY A 59 -23.51 -1.79 7.83
CA GLY A 59 -23.46 -1.71 9.29
C GLY A 59 -22.08 -1.96 9.90
N GLU A 60 -21.06 -2.30 9.12
CA GLU A 60 -19.68 -2.41 9.60
C GLU A 60 -19.07 -1.05 9.89
N THR A 61 -18.16 -1.04 10.86
CA THR A 61 -17.33 0.09 11.25
C THR A 61 -15.92 -0.02 10.67
N GLY A 62 -15.14 1.03 10.78
CA GLY A 62 -13.72 0.95 10.43
C GLY A 62 -12.96 -0.09 11.25
N LEU A 63 -13.34 -0.30 12.53
CA LEU A 63 -12.72 -1.32 13.37
C LEU A 63 -12.95 -2.72 12.82
N ASP A 64 -14.17 -3.05 12.38
CA ASP A 64 -14.50 -4.36 11.79
C ASP A 64 -13.61 -4.66 10.56
N ILE A 65 -13.34 -3.62 9.76
CA ILE A 65 -12.45 -3.72 8.59
C ILE A 65 -11.01 -4.01 9.02
N VAL A 66 -10.50 -3.28 10.03
CA VAL A 66 -9.12 -3.46 10.50
C VAL A 66 -8.94 -4.84 11.12
N GLU A 67 -9.89 -5.30 11.97
CA GLU A 67 -9.85 -6.63 12.60
C GLU A 67 -9.87 -7.77 11.57
N ARG A 68 -10.56 -7.59 10.45
CA ARG A 68 -10.56 -8.57 9.35
C ARG A 68 -9.27 -8.58 8.54
N THR A 69 -8.55 -7.45 8.51
CA THR A 69 -7.38 -7.25 7.65
C THR A 69 -6.06 -7.51 8.37
N ALA A 70 -6.00 -7.24 9.68
CA ALA A 70 -4.79 -7.29 10.48
C ALA A 70 -5.05 -7.89 11.86
N GLU A 71 -4.02 -8.51 12.43
CA GLU A 71 -4.05 -8.88 13.84
C GLU A 71 -3.71 -7.65 14.68
N ILE A 72 -4.63 -7.24 15.57
CA ILE A 72 -4.52 -6.02 16.37
C ILE A 72 -4.81 -6.27 17.85
N LYS A 73 -4.41 -5.31 18.69
CA LYS A 73 -4.88 -5.18 20.07
C LYS A 73 -5.63 -3.88 20.23
N THR A 74 -6.72 -3.93 20.98
CA THR A 74 -7.56 -2.78 21.27
C THR A 74 -7.70 -2.59 22.78
N GLU A 75 -7.92 -1.33 23.19
CA GLU A 75 -8.33 -0.99 24.55
C GLU A 75 -9.54 -0.05 24.48
N ASP A 76 -10.45 -0.18 25.46
CA ASP A 76 -11.57 0.74 25.64
C ASP A 76 -11.11 1.90 26.53
N SER A 77 -11.01 3.08 25.91
CA SER A 77 -10.58 4.31 26.60
C SER A 77 -11.72 5.07 27.29
N GLY A 78 -12.95 4.56 27.24
CA GLY A 78 -14.16 5.29 27.66
C GLY A 78 -14.66 6.30 26.60
N TYR A 79 -13.92 6.47 25.51
CA TYR A 79 -14.28 7.21 24.29
C TYR A 79 -14.41 6.27 23.08
N GLY A 80 -14.63 4.97 23.34
CA GLY A 80 -14.64 3.92 22.34
C GLY A 80 -13.33 3.11 22.28
N ALA A 81 -13.36 2.03 21.53
CA ALA A 81 -12.20 1.19 21.31
C ALA A 81 -11.16 1.91 20.44
N PHE A 82 -9.90 1.89 20.89
CA PHE A 82 -8.79 2.36 20.09
C PHE A 82 -7.74 1.27 19.93
N ILE A 83 -7.05 1.27 18.79
CA ILE A 83 -6.05 0.26 18.47
C ILE A 83 -4.74 0.60 19.18
N THR A 84 -4.28 -0.31 20.05
CA THR A 84 -3.05 -0.15 20.82
C THR A 84 -1.85 -0.82 20.17
N ALA A 85 -2.04 -1.83 19.34
CA ALA A 85 -0.95 -2.51 18.66
C ALA A 85 -1.41 -3.18 17.36
N PHE A 86 -0.49 -3.25 16.41
CA PHE A 86 -0.54 -4.15 15.26
C PHE A 86 0.48 -5.27 15.43
N ALA A 87 0.12 -6.49 14.97
CA ALA A 87 1.09 -7.57 14.85
C ALA A 87 2.20 -7.16 13.88
N ASP A 88 3.43 -7.29 14.32
CA ASP A 88 4.60 -6.92 13.54
C ASP A 88 5.82 -7.75 13.96
N THR A 89 6.20 -8.65 13.08
CA THR A 89 7.35 -9.56 13.28
C THR A 89 8.68 -8.98 12.77
N ASN A 90 8.65 -7.73 12.26
CA ASN A 90 9.87 -7.08 11.83
C ASN A 90 10.67 -6.60 13.04
N ASP A 91 11.76 -7.33 13.35
CA ASP A 91 12.67 -7.08 14.46
C ASP A 91 13.98 -6.37 14.02
N ASN A 92 14.01 -5.84 12.80
CA ASN A 92 15.15 -5.07 12.32
C ASN A 92 15.39 -3.83 13.20
N ASP A 93 16.63 -3.38 13.22
CA ASP A 93 17.00 -2.17 13.93
C ASP A 93 16.16 -0.97 13.45
N VAL A 94 15.67 -0.19 14.41
CA VAL A 94 14.97 1.05 14.13
C VAL A 94 15.99 2.12 13.73
N VAL A 95 15.73 2.73 12.58
CA VAL A 95 16.51 3.85 12.07
C VAL A 95 15.55 5.03 11.91
N LEU A 96 15.61 5.97 12.87
CA LEU A 96 14.79 7.17 12.76
C LEU A 96 15.23 8.00 11.54
N PRO A 97 14.29 8.48 10.72
CA PRO A 97 14.56 9.52 9.74
C PRO A 97 15.23 10.76 10.38
N GLU A 98 16.09 11.45 9.63
CA GLU A 98 16.90 12.56 10.16
C GLU A 98 16.03 13.62 10.86
N ALA A 99 14.94 14.04 10.23
CA ALA A 99 14.04 15.04 10.79
C ALA A 99 13.41 14.63 12.12
N ILE A 100 13.13 13.33 12.31
CA ILE A 100 12.64 12.80 13.59
C ILE A 100 13.78 12.70 14.61
N ALA A 101 14.95 12.25 14.18
CA ALA A 101 16.12 12.09 15.05
C ALA A 101 16.61 13.41 15.65
N GLU A 102 16.33 14.55 15.00
CA GLU A 102 16.62 15.88 15.53
C GLU A 102 15.74 16.28 16.71
N VAL A 103 14.51 15.78 16.80
CA VAL A 103 13.50 16.17 17.80
C VAL A 103 13.17 15.05 18.79
N CYS A 104 13.51 13.82 18.48
CA CYS A 104 13.14 12.63 19.24
C CYS A 104 14.34 11.70 19.44
N THR A 105 14.47 11.18 20.65
CA THR A 105 15.41 10.11 20.96
C THR A 105 14.64 8.98 21.63
N PRO A 106 14.63 7.76 21.05
CA PRO A 106 13.98 6.62 21.68
C PRO A 106 14.52 6.35 23.07
N ALA A 107 13.63 6.22 24.05
CA ALA A 107 13.99 5.92 25.45
C ALA A 107 13.86 4.44 25.79
N SER A 108 13.21 3.66 24.92
CA SER A 108 12.93 2.23 25.09
C SER A 108 12.97 1.52 23.73
N GLY A 109 12.69 0.22 23.74
CA GLY A 109 12.44 -0.60 22.57
C GLY A 109 10.99 -1.06 22.52
N ARG A 110 10.72 -2.13 21.78
CA ARG A 110 9.42 -2.79 21.77
C ARG A 110 9.12 -3.40 23.15
N THR A 111 7.88 -3.29 23.57
CA THR A 111 7.41 -3.84 24.85
C THR A 111 6.95 -5.28 24.76
N ALA A 112 6.63 -5.77 23.55
CA ALA A 112 6.18 -7.13 23.31
C ALA A 112 6.72 -7.67 21.98
N GLU A 113 7.22 -8.90 22.01
CA GLU A 113 7.68 -9.61 20.82
C GLU A 113 6.50 -9.85 19.85
N GLY A 114 6.72 -9.61 18.55
CA GLY A 114 5.72 -9.79 17.49
C GLY A 114 4.67 -8.68 17.41
N TRP A 115 4.84 -7.58 18.16
CA TRP A 115 3.91 -6.47 18.20
C TRP A 115 4.63 -5.13 18.09
N LEU A 116 4.01 -4.18 17.40
CA LEU A 116 4.35 -2.77 17.48
C LEU A 116 3.22 -2.05 18.21
N SER A 117 3.51 -1.64 19.44
CA SER A 117 2.51 -1.18 20.40
C SER A 117 2.63 0.32 20.68
N ALA A 118 1.53 0.92 21.11
CA ALA A 118 1.57 2.24 21.71
C ALA A 118 2.58 2.25 22.86
N TYR A 119 3.28 3.37 22.98
CA TYR A 119 4.37 3.61 23.96
C TYR A 119 5.65 2.81 23.70
N ASP A 120 5.75 2.06 22.57
CA ASP A 120 7.03 1.53 22.14
C ASP A 120 7.92 2.69 21.68
N TYR A 121 9.19 2.66 22.07
CA TYR A 121 10.24 3.65 21.80
C TYR A 121 10.11 4.96 22.58
N THR A 122 8.90 5.58 22.67
CA THR A 122 8.69 6.84 23.41
C THR A 122 7.38 6.82 24.19
N ALA A 123 7.22 7.75 25.12
CA ALA A 123 5.96 7.92 25.88
C ALA A 123 4.82 8.56 25.04
N GLU A 124 5.13 9.04 23.85
CA GLU A 124 4.20 9.72 22.94
C GLU A 124 3.88 8.90 21.70
N SER A 125 4.49 7.70 21.58
CA SER A 125 4.30 6.84 20.42
C SER A 125 2.96 6.12 20.44
N GLY A 126 2.48 5.80 19.27
CA GLY A 126 1.23 5.06 19.11
C GLY A 126 0.75 5.05 17.66
N TRP A 127 -0.43 4.51 17.50
CA TRP A 127 -1.08 4.44 16.20
C TRP A 127 -2.13 5.54 16.07
N THR A 128 -2.03 6.32 15.02
CA THR A 128 -3.04 7.29 14.61
C THR A 128 -3.55 6.94 13.21
N TYR A 129 -4.69 7.46 12.78
CA TYR A 129 -5.19 7.14 11.45
C TYR A 129 -5.75 8.34 10.72
N PHE A 130 -5.72 8.19 9.40
CA PHE A 130 -6.20 9.15 8.42
C PHE A 130 -7.24 8.48 7.53
N VAL A 131 -8.20 9.26 7.08
CA VAL A 131 -9.16 8.84 6.04
C VAL A 131 -9.06 9.81 4.89
N ASN A 132 -8.77 9.30 3.69
CA ASN A 132 -8.62 10.11 2.49
C ASN A 132 -7.65 11.29 2.68
N ASP A 133 -6.49 11.02 3.30
CA ASP A 133 -5.44 11.99 3.65
C ASP A 133 -5.81 13.03 4.73
N GLU A 134 -6.96 12.89 5.38
CA GLU A 134 -7.37 13.79 6.46
C GLU A 134 -7.25 13.06 7.81
N TYR A 135 -6.69 13.73 8.82
CA TYR A 135 -6.61 13.20 10.18
C TYR A 135 -8.02 12.92 10.72
N ALA A 136 -8.25 11.67 11.16
CA ALA A 136 -9.57 11.25 11.61
C ALA A 136 -10.01 11.98 12.90
N GLN A 137 -11.26 12.43 12.92
CA GLN A 137 -11.84 13.17 14.03
C GLN A 137 -12.69 12.29 14.96
N VAL A 138 -12.84 11.00 14.64
CA VAL A 138 -13.60 10.01 15.42
C VAL A 138 -12.74 8.77 15.65
N GLY A 139 -13.07 7.98 16.67
CA GLY A 139 -12.45 6.68 16.86
C GLY A 139 -12.77 5.72 15.72
N ILE A 140 -11.86 4.78 15.44
CA ILE A 140 -12.04 3.83 14.32
C ILE A 140 -13.29 2.95 14.50
N ALA A 141 -13.71 2.70 15.73
CA ALA A 141 -14.93 1.96 16.05
C ALA A 141 -16.23 2.75 15.75
N ASP A 142 -16.14 4.08 15.67
CA ASP A 142 -17.25 4.97 15.35
C ASP A 142 -17.22 5.44 13.89
N TYR A 143 -16.18 5.08 13.16
CA TYR A 143 -16.03 5.45 11.76
C TYR A 143 -16.91 4.55 10.87
N THR A 144 -17.80 5.16 10.10
CA THR A 144 -18.63 4.46 9.10
C THR A 144 -17.97 4.56 7.73
N PRO A 145 -17.54 3.43 7.13
CA PRO A 145 -16.83 3.44 5.85
C PRO A 145 -17.76 3.81 4.68
N ALA A 146 -17.20 4.47 3.67
CA ALA A 146 -17.82 4.70 2.37
C ALA A 146 -17.01 4.03 1.25
N ASP A 147 -17.68 3.74 0.13
CA ASP A 147 -17.01 3.09 -1.00
C ASP A 147 -15.88 3.95 -1.57
N GLY A 148 -14.72 3.34 -1.68
CA GLY A 148 -13.50 4.00 -2.14
C GLY A 148 -12.72 4.77 -1.09
N ASP A 149 -13.11 4.74 0.20
CA ASP A 149 -12.31 5.36 1.26
C ASP A 149 -10.95 4.70 1.40
N VAL A 150 -9.96 5.51 1.77
CA VAL A 150 -8.60 5.07 2.08
C VAL A 150 -8.34 5.30 3.56
N ILE A 151 -8.14 4.23 4.30
CA ILE A 151 -7.84 4.24 5.73
C ILE A 151 -6.36 3.92 5.91
N VAL A 152 -5.59 4.88 6.40
CA VAL A 152 -4.16 4.73 6.65
C VAL A 152 -3.90 4.86 8.14
N PHE A 153 -3.41 3.78 8.77
CA PHE A 153 -2.84 3.84 10.09
C PHE A 153 -1.36 4.14 10.00
N SER A 154 -0.89 5.11 10.78
CA SER A 154 0.51 5.51 10.83
C SER A 154 1.02 5.43 12.26
N PHE A 155 2.19 4.79 12.42
CA PHE A 155 2.87 4.76 13.72
C PHE A 155 3.62 6.07 13.94
N THR A 156 3.35 6.76 15.04
CA THR A 156 4.04 7.99 15.45
C THR A 156 4.98 7.70 16.62
N VAL A 157 6.09 8.42 16.72
CA VAL A 157 7.03 8.37 17.85
C VAL A 157 7.25 9.71 18.50
N TYR A 158 6.70 10.81 17.95
CA TYR A 158 6.91 12.15 18.49
C TYR A 158 5.67 13.03 18.38
N GLY A 159 5.37 13.73 19.49
CA GLY A 159 4.40 14.80 19.51
C GLY A 159 2.98 14.38 19.15
N TYR A 160 2.61 13.11 19.43
CA TYR A 160 1.28 12.56 19.12
C TYR A 160 0.88 12.77 17.64
N GLY A 161 1.81 12.48 16.72
CA GLY A 161 1.63 12.63 15.28
C GLY A 161 2.26 13.89 14.69
N ALA A 162 3.02 14.67 15.46
CA ALA A 162 3.74 15.82 14.90
C ALA A 162 4.77 15.38 13.84
N ASP A 163 5.37 14.20 13.99
CA ASP A 163 6.22 13.54 13.02
C ASP A 163 5.48 13.06 11.76
N LEU A 164 4.16 12.99 11.78
CA LEU A 164 3.30 12.67 10.64
C LEU A 164 2.70 13.91 9.96
N GLY A 165 3.06 15.10 10.43
CA GLY A 165 2.56 16.36 9.89
C GLY A 165 1.33 16.93 10.62
N ILE A 166 0.96 16.36 11.78
CA ILE A 166 -0.12 16.90 12.62
C ILE A 166 0.44 18.05 13.46
N ASP A 167 -0.06 19.27 13.27
CA ASP A 167 0.35 20.43 14.06
C ASP A 167 -0.47 20.54 15.35
N ASN A 168 0.15 20.20 16.47
CA ASN A 168 -0.45 20.30 17.81
C ASN A 168 -0.08 21.60 18.56
N SER A 169 0.63 22.53 17.93
CA SER A 169 1.15 23.76 18.57
C SER A 169 0.04 24.67 19.12
N SER A 170 -1.11 24.71 18.48
CA SER A 170 -2.28 25.48 18.91
C SER A 170 -2.85 25.02 20.27
N TRP A 171 -2.58 23.77 20.65
CA TRP A 171 -3.00 23.16 21.92
C TRP A 171 -1.86 23.06 22.94
N GLY A 172 -0.71 23.67 22.64
CA GLY A 172 0.49 23.60 23.49
C GLY A 172 1.32 22.32 23.31
N GLY A 173 1.04 21.52 22.27
CA GLY A 173 1.83 20.37 21.87
C GLY A 173 2.95 20.73 20.88
N ALA A 174 3.54 19.73 20.25
CA ALA A 174 4.59 19.89 19.25
C ALA A 174 4.05 20.48 17.94
N ALA A 175 4.85 21.32 17.29
CA ALA A 175 4.61 21.71 15.90
C ALA A 175 4.91 20.54 14.96
N ALA A 176 4.27 20.51 13.80
CA ALA A 176 4.53 19.50 12.77
C ALA A 176 6.01 19.52 12.36
N VAL A 177 6.62 18.32 12.29
CA VAL A 177 8.01 18.11 11.87
C VAL A 177 8.15 18.20 10.36
N LYS A 178 7.11 17.82 9.62
CA LYS A 178 7.03 17.86 8.16
C LYS A 178 5.65 18.30 7.69
N GLU A 179 5.53 18.66 6.43
CA GLU A 179 4.22 18.78 5.81
C GLU A 179 3.60 17.40 5.58
N GLN A 180 2.30 17.30 5.76
CA GLN A 180 1.57 16.07 5.46
C GLN A 180 1.56 15.84 3.94
N VAL A 181 1.86 14.61 3.54
CA VAL A 181 1.86 14.17 2.14
C VAL A 181 0.58 13.40 1.86
N LYS A 182 -0.05 13.67 0.71
CA LYS A 182 -1.29 13.00 0.28
C LYS A 182 -0.95 11.72 -0.46
N THR A 183 -1.29 10.58 0.14
CA THR A 183 -0.92 9.25 -0.37
C THR A 183 -2.12 8.43 -0.86
N ALA A 184 -3.35 8.87 -0.59
CA ALA A 184 -4.56 8.08 -0.81
C ALA A 184 -4.70 7.56 -2.25
N GLU A 185 -4.37 8.37 -3.25
CA GLU A 185 -4.44 7.94 -4.65
C GLU A 185 -3.41 6.85 -4.96
N LEU A 186 -2.18 6.98 -4.46
CA LEU A 186 -1.14 5.98 -4.66
C LEU A 186 -1.48 4.68 -3.94
N VAL A 187 -2.04 4.73 -2.72
CA VAL A 187 -2.51 3.57 -1.96
C VAL A 187 -3.57 2.79 -2.75
N LYS A 188 -4.54 3.49 -3.37
CA LYS A 188 -5.56 2.86 -4.24
C LYS A 188 -4.94 2.16 -5.43
N LEU A 189 -4.14 2.88 -6.19
CA LEU A 189 -3.48 2.34 -7.39
C LEU A 189 -2.60 1.14 -7.06
N PHE A 190 -1.84 1.21 -5.97
CA PHE A 190 -1.00 0.11 -5.53
C PHE A 190 -1.84 -1.12 -5.14
N ALA A 191 -2.90 -0.94 -4.35
CA ALA A 191 -3.75 -2.04 -3.90
C ALA A 191 -4.56 -2.69 -5.05
N ASP A 192 -4.98 -1.91 -6.04
CA ASP A 192 -5.76 -2.39 -7.18
C ASP A 192 -4.90 -3.15 -8.22
N ASN A 193 -3.57 -2.95 -8.23
CA ASN A 193 -2.68 -3.46 -9.27
C ASN A 193 -1.56 -4.36 -8.74
N LYS A 194 -1.80 -5.10 -7.65
CA LYS A 194 -0.79 -6.01 -7.05
C LYS A 194 -0.32 -7.13 -7.97
N ASP A 195 -1.11 -7.51 -8.94
CA ASP A 195 -0.78 -8.48 -9.98
C ASP A 195 0.38 -8.02 -10.89
N LEU A 196 0.63 -6.73 -10.98
CA LEU A 196 1.80 -6.19 -11.69
C LEU A 196 3.14 -6.66 -11.09
N LEU A 197 3.16 -7.04 -9.81
CA LEU A 197 4.36 -7.59 -9.17
C LEU A 197 4.82 -8.90 -9.82
N ASP A 198 3.88 -9.70 -10.33
CA ASP A 198 4.16 -10.98 -10.99
C ASP A 198 4.52 -10.81 -12.48
N SER A 199 4.49 -9.59 -13.01
CA SER A 199 4.90 -9.32 -14.37
C SER A 199 6.42 -9.50 -14.52
N SER A 200 6.86 -9.95 -15.72
CA SER A 200 8.27 -10.24 -15.99
C SER A 200 9.02 -9.08 -16.67
N ASP A 201 8.45 -7.91 -16.68
CA ASP A 201 8.92 -6.74 -17.41
C ASP A 201 9.08 -5.49 -16.52
N ASP A 202 9.25 -4.35 -17.14
CA ASP A 202 9.42 -3.06 -16.44
C ASP A 202 8.23 -2.68 -15.54
N ARG A 203 7.05 -3.31 -15.69
CA ARG A 203 5.87 -3.05 -14.86
C ARG A 203 6.10 -3.46 -13.41
N ALA A 204 6.69 -4.65 -13.18
CA ALA A 204 7.04 -5.08 -11.83
C ALA A 204 8.02 -4.10 -11.15
N TYR A 205 8.96 -3.57 -11.92
CA TYR A 205 9.91 -2.57 -11.40
C TYR A 205 9.21 -1.26 -11.00
N ILE A 206 8.33 -0.73 -11.86
CA ILE A 206 7.58 0.51 -11.59
C ILE A 206 6.65 0.31 -10.39
N PHE A 207 5.97 -0.85 -10.31
CA PHE A 207 5.12 -1.19 -9.17
C PHE A 207 5.92 -1.26 -7.87
N THR A 208 7.07 -1.93 -7.87
CA THR A 208 7.96 -2.01 -6.71
C THR A 208 8.45 -0.63 -6.27
N ALA A 209 8.87 0.21 -7.23
CA ALA A 209 9.32 1.58 -6.95
C ALA A 209 8.21 2.44 -6.32
N ALA A 210 6.96 2.26 -6.75
CA ALA A 210 5.81 2.93 -6.13
C ALA A 210 5.59 2.49 -4.68
N GLY A 211 5.76 1.21 -4.37
CA GLY A 211 5.74 0.68 -3.01
C GLY A 211 6.88 1.22 -2.13
N GLU A 212 8.08 1.35 -2.70
CA GLU A 212 9.23 1.96 -2.01
C GLU A 212 8.98 3.43 -1.66
N VAL A 213 8.32 4.20 -2.55
CA VAL A 213 7.94 5.60 -2.26
C VAL A 213 6.94 5.67 -1.11
N LEU A 214 5.92 4.80 -1.08
CA LEU A 214 4.97 4.73 0.05
C LEU A 214 5.64 4.31 1.37
N ALA A 215 6.72 3.55 1.31
CA ALA A 215 7.45 3.05 2.48
C ALA A 215 8.49 4.05 3.02
N GLN A 216 8.69 5.21 2.37
CA GLN A 216 9.68 6.21 2.74
C GLN A 216 9.07 7.37 3.53
N TYR A 217 9.63 7.65 4.70
CA TYR A 217 9.22 8.80 5.51
C TYR A 217 9.47 10.15 4.81
N ASP A 218 10.60 10.26 4.11
CA ASP A 218 11.05 11.50 3.47
C ASP A 218 10.44 11.71 2.07
N ALA A 219 9.54 10.82 1.61
CA ALA A 219 8.86 10.99 0.34
C ALA A 219 8.14 12.34 0.31
N THR A 220 8.38 13.09 -0.76
CA THR A 220 7.74 14.38 -1.01
C THR A 220 6.42 14.18 -1.78
N GLN A 221 5.57 15.22 -1.85
CA GLN A 221 4.37 15.16 -2.69
C GLN A 221 4.73 14.94 -4.17
N GLU A 222 5.84 15.49 -4.63
CA GLU A 222 6.33 15.27 -6.00
C GLU A 222 6.69 13.81 -6.26
N ASP A 223 7.31 13.12 -5.28
CA ASP A 223 7.62 11.69 -5.39
C ASP A 223 6.35 10.85 -5.48
N ILE A 224 5.35 11.15 -4.66
CA ILE A 224 4.03 10.50 -4.70
C ILE A 224 3.34 10.74 -6.05
N ASP A 225 3.28 11.99 -6.52
CA ASP A 225 2.63 12.35 -7.78
C ASP A 225 3.30 11.67 -8.99
N ASN A 226 4.63 11.56 -8.96
CA ASN A 226 5.39 10.84 -9.98
C ASN A 226 5.12 9.33 -9.95
N ALA A 227 5.03 8.72 -8.77
CA ALA A 227 4.67 7.31 -8.62
C ALA A 227 3.24 7.04 -9.12
N VAL A 228 2.27 7.89 -8.75
CA VAL A 228 0.88 7.84 -9.26
C VAL A 228 0.87 7.89 -10.80
N LYS A 229 1.58 8.85 -11.38
CA LYS A 229 1.64 9.01 -12.84
C LYS A 229 2.22 7.77 -13.51
N SER A 230 3.34 7.24 -13.00
CA SER A 230 4.00 6.07 -13.57
C SER A 230 3.13 4.82 -13.50
N LEU A 231 2.43 4.59 -12.38
CA LEU A 231 1.50 3.47 -12.26
C LEU A 231 0.31 3.60 -13.20
N LYS A 232 -0.29 4.79 -13.33
CA LYS A 232 -1.39 5.02 -14.28
C LYS A 232 -0.97 4.72 -15.71
N GLU A 233 0.20 5.18 -16.13
CA GLU A 233 0.70 4.96 -17.49
C GLU A 233 0.84 3.47 -17.83
N ILE A 234 1.32 2.64 -16.91
CA ILE A 234 1.43 1.20 -17.16
C ILE A 234 0.08 0.48 -17.14
N VAL A 235 -0.84 0.88 -16.27
CA VAL A 235 -2.19 0.31 -16.19
C VAL A 235 -3.01 0.65 -17.45
N GLU A 236 -2.94 1.89 -17.92
CA GLU A 236 -3.63 2.33 -19.14
C GLU A 236 -3.07 1.60 -20.40
N ASN A 237 -1.75 1.42 -20.47
CA ASN A 237 -1.12 0.69 -21.58
C ASN A 237 -1.49 -0.80 -21.59
N ASP A 238 -1.66 -1.41 -20.42
CA ASP A 238 -2.08 -2.82 -20.30
C ASP A 238 -3.53 -2.99 -20.76
N ALA A 239 -4.42 -2.10 -20.36
CA ALA A 239 -5.81 -2.09 -20.82
C ALA A 239 -5.93 -1.91 -22.33
N ALA A 240 -5.16 -1.01 -22.92
CA ALA A 240 -5.16 -0.78 -24.37
C ALA A 240 -4.63 -1.99 -25.17
N SER A 241 -3.65 -2.71 -24.62
CA SER A 241 -3.09 -3.92 -25.24
C SER A 241 -4.08 -5.08 -25.21
N SER A 242 -4.82 -5.25 -24.12
CA SER A 242 -5.83 -6.31 -23.97
C SER A 242 -7.04 -6.11 -24.89
N GLU A 243 -7.47 -4.86 -25.13
CA GLU A 243 -8.53 -4.55 -26.08
C GLU A 243 -8.11 -4.80 -27.54
N ALA A 244 -6.84 -4.57 -27.88
CA ALA A 244 -6.32 -4.82 -29.22
C ALA A 244 -6.25 -6.33 -29.54
N GLU A 245 -5.89 -7.18 -28.59
CA GLU A 245 -5.89 -8.63 -28.75
C GLU A 245 -7.31 -9.21 -28.86
N SER A 246 -8.27 -8.69 -28.09
CA SER A 246 -9.67 -9.12 -28.14
C SER A 246 -10.37 -8.77 -29.46
N SER A 247 -9.92 -7.75 -30.18
CA SER A 247 -10.49 -7.36 -31.47
C SER A 247 -9.88 -8.09 -32.68
N ALA A 248 -8.77 -8.81 -32.50
CA ALA A 248 -8.10 -9.53 -33.59
C ALA A 248 -8.66 -10.94 -33.88
N ASP A 249 -9.48 -11.51 -32.98
CA ASP A 249 -9.98 -12.91 -33.09
C ASP A 249 -11.34 -13.06 -33.79
N VAL A 250 -11.87 -12.06 -34.49
CA VAL A 250 -13.20 -12.11 -35.14
C VAL A 250 -13.15 -12.05 -36.67
N THR A 251 -12.00 -12.12 -37.31
CA THR A 251 -11.94 -12.17 -38.79
C THR A 251 -10.96 -13.21 -39.31
N SER A 252 -11.35 -14.48 -39.33
CA SER A 252 -10.85 -15.42 -40.32
C SER A 252 -11.81 -16.61 -40.54
N ASP A 253 -12.75 -16.47 -41.43
CA ASP A 253 -13.19 -17.61 -42.25
C ASP A 253 -13.79 -17.09 -43.56
N THR A 254 -13.06 -17.14 -44.63
CA THR A 254 -13.49 -17.61 -45.97
C THR A 254 -12.31 -17.68 -46.89
N ALA A 255 -12.14 -18.87 -47.46
CA ALA A 255 -11.16 -19.25 -48.46
C ALA A 255 -11.35 -18.49 -49.80
N ASP A 256 -10.30 -18.26 -50.61
CA ASP A 256 -9.91 -19.08 -51.73
C ASP A 256 -8.77 -18.45 -52.56
N ASN A 257 -7.75 -19.23 -52.78
CA ASN A 257 -6.88 -19.45 -53.93
C ASN A 257 -6.63 -18.36 -54.99
N ALA A 258 -5.38 -17.90 -55.15
CA ALA A 258 -4.59 -17.96 -56.39
C ALA A 258 -3.22 -17.25 -56.24
N ALA A 259 -2.21 -17.91 -56.81
CA ALA A 259 -0.80 -17.55 -56.84
C ALA A 259 -0.48 -16.32 -57.68
N SER A 260 0.54 -15.54 -57.29
CA SER A 260 1.67 -15.12 -58.11
C SER A 260 2.72 -14.30 -57.35
N ASP A 261 3.98 -14.57 -57.67
CA ASP A 261 5.21 -13.93 -57.18
C ASP A 261 5.23 -12.41 -57.32
N GLU A 262 5.78 -11.71 -56.32
CA GLU A 262 6.88 -10.77 -56.53
C GLU A 262 7.46 -10.25 -55.17
N LYS A 263 8.79 -10.10 -55.20
CA LYS A 263 9.64 -9.58 -54.13
C LYS A 263 9.31 -8.14 -53.73
N GLY A 264 9.16 -7.88 -52.42
CA GLY A 264 9.23 -6.56 -51.86
C GLY A 264 9.52 -6.63 -50.36
N SER A 265 10.70 -6.21 -49.95
CA SER A 265 11.09 -6.08 -48.54
C SER A 265 10.08 -5.23 -47.75
N PRO A 266 9.62 -5.66 -46.56
CA PRO A 266 8.93 -4.79 -45.69
C PRO A 266 9.94 -3.97 -44.86
N SER A 267 9.82 -2.65 -44.97
CA SER A 267 10.39 -1.69 -44.05
C SER A 267 9.63 -1.78 -42.72
N THR A 268 10.24 -2.40 -41.73
CA THR A 268 9.76 -2.35 -40.36
C THR A 268 10.12 -1.01 -39.77
N GLY A 269 9.19 -0.07 -39.84
CA GLY A 269 9.20 1.13 -38.99
C GLY A 269 8.52 0.82 -37.67
N VAL A 270 9.22 0.22 -36.75
CA VAL A 270 8.86 0.30 -35.35
C VAL A 270 9.47 1.59 -34.86
N GLU A 271 8.70 2.66 -34.83
CA GLU A 271 9.04 3.84 -34.06
C GLU A 271 9.01 3.42 -32.59
N GLY A 272 10.19 3.17 -32.04
CA GLY A 272 10.36 2.92 -30.62
C GLY A 272 9.84 4.12 -29.85
N ILE A 273 8.79 3.90 -29.06
CA ILE A 273 8.41 4.79 -27.98
C ILE A 273 9.59 4.78 -27.01
N ALA A 274 10.38 5.84 -27.06
CA ALA A 274 11.38 6.08 -26.03
C ALA A 274 10.61 6.41 -24.75
N VAL A 275 10.37 5.40 -23.93
CA VAL A 275 9.99 5.60 -22.55
C VAL A 275 11.17 6.33 -21.90
N ALA A 276 11.02 7.62 -21.70
CA ALA A 276 11.92 8.37 -20.85
C ALA A 276 11.70 7.86 -19.42
N VAL A 277 12.42 6.82 -19.06
CA VAL A 277 12.58 6.42 -17.67
C VAL A 277 13.27 7.61 -17.00
N ALA A 278 12.48 8.47 -16.37
CA ALA A 278 13.02 9.41 -15.42
C ALA A 278 13.61 8.55 -14.30
N ALA A 279 14.91 8.33 -14.36
CA ALA A 279 15.64 7.74 -13.26
C ALA A 279 15.42 8.66 -12.06
N VAL A 280 14.52 8.26 -11.16
CA VAL A 280 14.51 8.79 -9.81
C VAL A 280 15.85 8.38 -9.23
N ILE A 281 16.79 9.33 -9.25
CA ILE A 281 18.08 9.15 -8.60
C ILE A 281 17.76 9.14 -7.12
N LEU A 282 17.65 7.94 -6.55
CA LEU A 282 17.75 7.73 -5.13
C LEU A 282 19.11 8.29 -4.70
N ALA A 283 19.12 9.51 -4.20
CA ALA A 283 20.22 10.04 -3.43
C ALA A 283 20.26 9.28 -2.10
N GLY A 284 20.52 7.99 -2.18
CA GLY A 284 20.81 7.16 -1.03
C GLY A 284 22.06 7.70 -0.38
N ALA A 285 21.92 8.17 0.86
CA ALA A 285 23.05 8.52 1.72
C ALA A 285 24.02 7.34 1.74
N GLY A 286 25.18 7.55 1.10
CA GLY A 286 26.26 6.58 1.07
C GLY A 286 26.77 6.34 2.50
N ILE A 287 26.49 5.16 3.01
CA ILE A 287 27.15 4.65 4.21
C ILE A 287 28.61 4.43 3.85
N ALA A 288 29.46 5.40 4.19
CA ALA A 288 30.89 5.25 4.13
C ALA A 288 31.33 4.22 5.19
N MET A 289 31.55 2.98 4.77
CA MET A 289 32.26 2.00 5.58
C MET A 289 33.74 2.46 5.70
N SER A 290 34.05 3.14 6.78
CA SER A 290 35.45 3.38 7.20
C SER A 290 36.04 2.08 7.69
N LYS A 291 36.85 1.39 6.86
CA LYS A 291 37.78 0.35 7.32
C LYS A 291 38.89 1.03 8.15
N LYS A 292 38.89 0.79 9.47
CA LYS A 292 40.08 0.98 10.30
C LYS A 292 41.01 -0.24 10.11
N GLN A 293 42.22 0.07 9.69
CA GLN A 293 43.39 -0.81 9.85
C GLN A 293 43.77 -0.92 11.33
#